data_49864e701bee53e49cf6822724b78a3f
#
_entry.id   49864e701bee53e49cf6822724b78a3f
#
_cell.length_a   1.000
_cell.length_b   1.000
_cell.length_c   1.000
_cell.angle_alpha   90.00
_cell.angle_beta   90.00
_cell.angle_gamma   90.00
#
_symmetry.space_group_name_H-M   'P 1'
#
loop_
_entity.id
_entity.type
_entity.pdbx_description
1 polymer ?
#
loop_
_entity_poly.entity_id
_entity_poly.type
_entity_poly.pdbx_seq_one_letter_code
_entity_poly.pdbx_strand_id
1 'polypeptide(L)'
;MKTLPSDLILKVASEPWEYELIHRLNYRTFVEEIPQHARNPEGRLVDRFHADNTYLIALTGGALAGMMALRPQRPFSLDAKLPNLDTYLPAGRRPIEVRLLAVEPEFRQTPLFLRLFEYAVRRCLERGFDLALISGTTRQLKLYRHLGFTAFGPLVGTAEAPYQPMYLTLEAFGRTVERSAALREKFAAGAAPARPLNLLPGPVGTTPAVDAALGGPAVSHRGPVFLEQLAALRAELCAGTGARDVQILPGSGSLGTAVVAAQLALSGATGLVLSNGEFGERLAAEARRAGLRFDWLRLGWGDVFDPEEVAAFVARVPRGGWVWGVHHETSTGVLNPLAAWKTLAVDHGLHLCVDCISSLGAVEVDLRGVHLATATSGKGLGAYPGLALVFHDYAPRPEPDRLPGYLDLGHWAAHDSAAHTHPSNLVAALAVAARQATAERRERIAANGTWLRQALRARGYAVVAPETAACPALVTLAIEPAGQAALLGEELERRGFWLNFRSAHLQQRGWIQAALLGDPPRADLERFLHALHVVDPRPATAASAPTVGR
;
A
#
# COMPACT_ATOMS: atom_id res chain seq x y z
N MET A 1 1.27 -35.92 -10.44
CA MET A 1 0.87 -34.69 -11.12
C MET A 1 2.12 -33.97 -11.56
N LYS A 2 2.16 -33.42 -12.77
CA LYS A 2 3.28 -32.57 -13.22
C LYS A 2 3.33 -31.32 -12.35
N THR A 3 4.53 -30.80 -12.07
CA THR A 3 4.73 -29.55 -11.33
C THR A 3 4.35 -28.34 -12.20
N LEU A 4 3.92 -27.27 -11.58
CA LEU A 4 3.72 -25.99 -12.26
C LEU A 4 5.07 -25.31 -12.53
N PRO A 5 5.21 -24.54 -13.62
CA PRO A 5 6.35 -23.68 -13.84
C PRO A 5 6.59 -22.72 -12.67
N SER A 6 7.85 -22.44 -12.36
CA SER A 6 8.23 -21.54 -11.27
C SER A 6 7.89 -20.08 -11.54
N ASP A 7 7.75 -19.71 -12.81
CA ASP A 7 7.39 -18.39 -13.30
C ASP A 7 5.87 -18.18 -13.50
N LEU A 8 5.03 -19.11 -13.01
CA LEU A 8 3.58 -19.02 -13.16
C LEU A 8 3.00 -17.84 -12.40
N ILE A 9 2.32 -16.95 -13.12
CA ILE A 9 1.67 -15.75 -12.60
C ILE A 9 0.15 -15.89 -12.68
N LEU A 10 -0.55 -15.68 -11.55
CA LEU A 10 -2.00 -15.55 -11.50
C LEU A 10 -2.40 -14.10 -11.33
N LYS A 11 -3.18 -13.54 -12.24
CA LYS A 11 -3.63 -12.14 -12.18
C LYS A 11 -5.01 -11.93 -12.78
N VAL A 12 -5.58 -10.73 -12.57
CA VAL A 12 -6.71 -10.23 -13.38
C VAL A 12 -6.14 -9.65 -14.67
N ALA A 13 -6.70 -10.02 -15.81
CA ALA A 13 -6.30 -9.44 -17.10
C ALA A 13 -6.59 -7.94 -17.13
N SER A 14 -5.63 -7.16 -17.60
CA SER A 14 -5.70 -5.69 -17.70
C SER A 14 -5.15 -5.14 -18.99
N GLU A 15 -4.30 -5.91 -19.69
CA GLU A 15 -3.57 -5.45 -20.86
C GLU A 15 -4.24 -5.93 -22.18
N PRO A 16 -4.22 -5.11 -23.27
CA PRO A 16 -4.83 -5.51 -24.54
C PRO A 16 -4.31 -6.84 -25.10
N TRP A 17 -3.01 -7.13 -24.97
CA TRP A 17 -2.41 -8.38 -25.44
C TRP A 17 -2.89 -9.60 -24.64
N GLU A 18 -3.24 -9.44 -23.35
CA GLU A 18 -3.78 -10.51 -22.52
C GLU A 18 -5.20 -10.89 -22.98
N TYR A 19 -6.01 -9.89 -23.34
CA TYR A 19 -7.33 -10.13 -23.90
C TYR A 19 -7.26 -10.85 -25.26
N GLU A 20 -6.26 -10.55 -26.06
CA GLU A 20 -6.06 -11.27 -27.31
C GLU A 20 -5.73 -12.76 -27.07
N LEU A 21 -4.86 -13.06 -26.11
CA LEU A 21 -4.57 -14.44 -25.71
C LEU A 21 -5.83 -15.16 -25.17
N ILE A 22 -6.65 -14.47 -24.39
CA ILE A 22 -7.94 -14.98 -23.88
C ILE A 22 -8.86 -15.35 -25.04
N HIS A 23 -9.02 -14.48 -26.05
CA HIS A 23 -9.90 -14.71 -27.19
C HIS A 23 -9.44 -15.89 -28.04
N ARG A 24 -8.14 -16.08 -28.19
CA ARG A 24 -7.57 -17.26 -28.88
C ARG A 24 -7.75 -18.57 -28.07
N LEU A 25 -7.53 -18.55 -26.76
CA LEU A 25 -7.77 -19.70 -25.91
C LEU A 25 -9.27 -20.07 -25.87
N ASN A 26 -10.16 -19.07 -25.81
CA ASN A 26 -11.60 -19.28 -25.94
C ASN A 26 -11.95 -19.98 -27.25
N TYR A 27 -11.37 -19.55 -28.37
CA TYR A 27 -11.63 -20.15 -29.66
C TYR A 27 -11.20 -21.62 -29.70
N ARG A 28 -9.95 -21.92 -29.29
CA ARG A 28 -9.48 -23.32 -29.22
C ARG A 28 -10.37 -24.19 -28.35
N THR A 29 -10.75 -23.67 -27.18
CA THR A 29 -11.53 -24.46 -26.21
C THR A 29 -13.00 -24.59 -26.62
N PHE A 30 -13.68 -23.50 -27.04
CA PHE A 30 -15.13 -23.48 -27.19
C PHE A 30 -15.63 -23.49 -28.66
N VAL A 31 -14.71 -23.55 -29.63
CA VAL A 31 -15.01 -23.72 -31.05
C VAL A 31 -14.39 -25.03 -31.59
N GLU A 32 -13.11 -25.27 -31.24
CA GLU A 32 -12.40 -26.44 -31.81
C GLU A 32 -12.54 -27.69 -30.96
N GLU A 33 -12.35 -27.62 -29.62
CA GLU A 33 -12.41 -28.78 -28.74
C GLU A 33 -13.85 -29.11 -28.28
N ILE A 34 -14.63 -28.09 -27.95
CA ILE A 34 -16.02 -28.18 -27.50
C ILE A 34 -16.86 -27.33 -28.45
N PRO A 35 -17.46 -27.90 -29.52
CA PRO A 35 -18.05 -27.14 -30.62
C PRO A 35 -19.38 -26.46 -30.21
N GLN A 36 -19.25 -25.32 -29.50
CA GLN A 36 -20.38 -24.50 -29.05
C GLN A 36 -20.67 -23.32 -29.99
N HIS A 37 -19.67 -22.93 -30.77
CA HIS A 37 -19.73 -21.77 -31.68
C HIS A 37 -19.21 -22.15 -33.06
N ALA A 38 -19.68 -21.44 -34.10
CA ALA A 38 -19.21 -21.61 -35.45
C ALA A 38 -17.74 -21.23 -35.59
N ARG A 39 -17.00 -21.91 -36.47
CA ARG A 39 -15.63 -21.55 -36.83
C ARG A 39 -15.59 -20.21 -37.54
N ASN A 40 -14.54 -19.43 -37.31
CA ASN A 40 -14.27 -18.19 -38.01
C ASN A 40 -12.80 -18.14 -38.46
N PRO A 41 -12.48 -17.35 -39.49
CA PRO A 41 -11.13 -17.30 -40.06
C PRO A 41 -10.12 -16.59 -39.13
N GLU A 42 -10.58 -15.76 -38.20
CA GLU A 42 -9.72 -14.99 -37.29
C GLU A 42 -9.12 -15.88 -36.18
N GLY A 43 -9.68 -17.07 -35.94
CA GLY A 43 -9.24 -17.98 -34.87
C GLY A 43 -9.38 -17.38 -33.47
N ARG A 44 -10.41 -16.51 -33.26
CA ARG A 44 -10.65 -15.81 -31.99
C ARG A 44 -12.14 -15.83 -31.65
N LEU A 45 -12.42 -16.00 -30.36
CA LEU A 45 -13.78 -15.95 -29.83
C LEU A 45 -13.85 -14.90 -28.70
N VAL A 46 -14.47 -13.76 -29.01
CA VAL A 46 -14.79 -12.72 -28.03
C VAL A 46 -16.11 -13.10 -27.33
N ASP A 47 -16.09 -13.24 -26.01
CA ASP A 47 -17.30 -13.53 -25.24
C ASP A 47 -18.29 -12.34 -25.32
N ARG A 48 -19.58 -12.64 -25.48
CA ARG A 48 -20.63 -11.61 -25.56
C ARG A 48 -20.70 -10.67 -24.37
N PHE A 49 -20.16 -11.09 -23.20
CA PHE A 49 -20.10 -10.31 -21.98
C PHE A 49 -18.69 -9.79 -21.69
N HIS A 50 -17.84 -9.70 -22.70
CA HIS A 50 -16.43 -9.33 -22.56
C HIS A 50 -16.23 -8.05 -21.75
N ALA A 51 -17.04 -7.03 -22.00
CA ALA A 51 -16.95 -5.73 -21.34
C ALA A 51 -17.21 -5.79 -19.80
N ASP A 52 -18.01 -6.76 -19.35
CA ASP A 52 -18.44 -6.88 -17.95
C ASP A 52 -17.74 -8.02 -17.20
N ASN A 53 -17.00 -8.87 -17.89
CA ASN A 53 -16.28 -9.98 -17.29
C ASN A 53 -14.99 -9.52 -16.61
N THR A 54 -14.72 -10.06 -15.43
CA THR A 54 -13.38 -10.02 -14.83
C THR A 54 -12.67 -11.33 -15.19
N TYR A 55 -11.63 -11.27 -16.02
CA TYR A 55 -10.86 -12.44 -16.42
C TYR A 55 -9.73 -12.71 -15.45
N LEU A 56 -9.72 -13.88 -14.84
CA LEU A 56 -8.61 -14.40 -14.05
C LEU A 56 -7.73 -15.24 -14.97
N ILE A 57 -6.46 -14.92 -15.07
CA ILE A 57 -5.53 -15.57 -16.01
C ILE A 57 -4.32 -16.14 -15.28
N ALA A 58 -3.77 -17.19 -15.87
CA ALA A 58 -2.48 -17.77 -15.50
C ALA A 58 -1.51 -17.63 -16.67
N LEU A 59 -0.41 -16.94 -16.45
CA LEU A 59 0.64 -16.70 -17.43
C LEU A 59 1.93 -17.42 -17.02
N THR A 60 2.69 -17.90 -18.00
CA THR A 60 4.05 -18.44 -17.85
C THR A 60 4.86 -18.16 -19.11
N GLY A 61 6.07 -17.65 -18.99
CA GLY A 61 6.91 -17.27 -20.16
C GLY A 61 6.23 -16.28 -21.11
N GLY A 62 5.28 -15.45 -20.62
CA GLY A 62 4.50 -14.53 -21.46
C GLY A 62 3.34 -15.19 -22.22
N ALA A 63 3.12 -16.51 -22.08
CA ALA A 63 2.02 -17.24 -22.70
C ALA A 63 0.89 -17.50 -21.69
N LEU A 64 -0.35 -17.61 -22.19
CA LEU A 64 -1.53 -17.92 -21.38
C LEU A 64 -1.62 -19.44 -21.14
N ALA A 65 -1.44 -19.86 -19.89
CA ALA A 65 -1.56 -21.28 -19.50
C ALA A 65 -3.02 -21.68 -19.19
N GLY A 66 -3.85 -20.73 -18.77
CA GLY A 66 -5.26 -20.97 -18.49
C GLY A 66 -5.97 -19.73 -18.01
N MET A 67 -7.28 -19.76 -18.01
CA MET A 67 -8.13 -18.66 -17.61
C MET A 67 -9.47 -19.09 -17.03
N MET A 68 -10.14 -18.14 -16.37
CA MET A 68 -11.50 -18.22 -15.86
C MET A 68 -12.13 -16.83 -15.89
N ALA A 69 -13.40 -16.70 -16.20
CA ALA A 69 -14.11 -15.43 -16.16
C ALA A 69 -15.11 -15.39 -15.01
N LEU A 70 -15.15 -14.26 -14.30
CA LEU A 70 -16.15 -13.95 -13.28
C LEU A 70 -17.10 -12.90 -13.83
N ARG A 71 -18.41 -13.16 -13.76
CA ARG A 71 -19.47 -12.22 -14.11
C ARG A 71 -20.26 -11.84 -12.86
N PRO A 72 -20.06 -10.62 -12.30
CA PRO A 72 -20.68 -10.22 -11.04
C PRO A 72 -22.11 -9.72 -11.17
N GLN A 73 -22.59 -9.44 -12.37
CA GLN A 73 -23.87 -8.78 -12.64
C GLN A 73 -24.71 -9.56 -13.65
N ARG A 74 -26.04 -9.50 -13.50
CA ARG A 74 -27.00 -10.00 -14.49
C ARG A 74 -27.00 -9.12 -15.77
N PRO A 75 -27.45 -9.70 -16.92
CA PRO A 75 -27.90 -11.08 -17.07
C PRO A 75 -26.73 -12.06 -17.04
N PHE A 76 -26.89 -13.17 -16.33
CA PHE A 76 -25.97 -14.31 -16.40
C PHE A 76 -26.16 -15.08 -17.71
N SER A 77 -25.20 -15.90 -18.10
CA SER A 77 -25.40 -16.76 -19.26
C SER A 77 -26.50 -17.79 -19.03
N LEU A 78 -26.72 -18.13 -17.79
CA LEU A 78 -27.81 -19.04 -17.36
C LEU A 78 -29.20 -18.42 -17.47
N ASP A 79 -29.36 -17.10 -17.35
CA ASP A 79 -30.66 -16.42 -17.51
C ASP A 79 -31.26 -16.66 -18.91
N ALA A 80 -30.40 -16.73 -19.94
CA ALA A 80 -30.85 -17.03 -21.30
C ALA A 80 -31.16 -18.51 -21.55
N LYS A 81 -30.70 -19.41 -20.68
CA LYS A 81 -30.82 -20.86 -20.83
C LYS A 81 -31.90 -21.47 -19.93
N LEU A 82 -32.19 -20.80 -18.80
CA LEU A 82 -33.16 -21.24 -17.81
C LEU A 82 -34.12 -20.09 -17.49
N PRO A 83 -35.34 -20.14 -18.03
CA PRO A 83 -36.40 -19.20 -17.58
C PRO A 83 -36.59 -19.32 -16.07
N ASN A 84 -36.73 -18.20 -15.39
CA ASN A 84 -36.91 -18.12 -13.94
C ASN A 84 -35.77 -18.74 -13.12
N LEU A 85 -34.49 -18.43 -13.49
CA LEU A 85 -33.29 -18.93 -12.81
C LEU A 85 -33.38 -18.83 -11.27
N ASP A 86 -33.99 -17.73 -10.74
CA ASP A 86 -34.11 -17.50 -9.30
C ASP A 86 -34.92 -18.57 -8.55
N THR A 87 -35.83 -19.25 -9.21
CA THR A 87 -36.60 -20.33 -8.57
C THR A 87 -35.76 -21.57 -8.21
N TYR A 88 -34.57 -21.69 -8.80
CA TYR A 88 -33.62 -22.76 -8.54
C TYR A 88 -32.55 -22.39 -7.53
N LEU A 89 -32.42 -21.10 -7.19
CA LEU A 89 -31.32 -20.62 -6.37
C LEU A 89 -31.75 -20.41 -4.90
N PRO A 90 -30.84 -20.62 -3.94
CA PRO A 90 -31.08 -20.29 -2.55
C PRO A 90 -31.41 -18.79 -2.38
N ALA A 91 -32.52 -18.48 -1.70
CA ALA A 91 -32.96 -17.11 -1.49
C ALA A 91 -31.96 -16.28 -0.65
N GLY A 92 -31.90 -14.97 -0.89
CA GLY A 92 -31.12 -14.03 -0.09
C GLY A 92 -29.60 -14.07 -0.31
N ARG A 93 -29.14 -14.76 -1.35
CA ARG A 93 -27.73 -14.86 -1.71
C ARG A 93 -27.30 -13.81 -2.73
N ARG A 94 -26.00 -13.50 -2.75
CA ARG A 94 -25.36 -12.66 -3.75
C ARG A 94 -24.65 -13.53 -4.80
N PRO A 95 -25.28 -13.82 -5.95
CA PRO A 95 -24.73 -14.72 -6.95
C PRO A 95 -23.65 -14.05 -7.79
N ILE A 96 -22.68 -14.86 -8.22
CA ILE A 96 -21.69 -14.55 -9.25
C ILE A 96 -21.60 -15.73 -10.21
N GLU A 97 -21.55 -15.48 -11.52
CA GLU A 97 -21.36 -16.54 -12.49
C GLU A 97 -19.89 -16.73 -12.82
N VAL A 98 -19.39 -17.97 -12.64
CA VAL A 98 -18.04 -18.38 -13.02
C VAL A 98 -18.11 -19.08 -14.37
N ARG A 99 -17.37 -18.57 -15.34
CA ARG A 99 -17.51 -18.93 -16.76
C ARG A 99 -16.16 -19.15 -17.42
N LEU A 100 -16.20 -19.69 -18.64
CA LEU A 100 -15.07 -19.74 -19.57
C LEU A 100 -13.79 -20.33 -18.94
N LEU A 101 -13.95 -21.37 -18.11
CA LEU A 101 -12.78 -22.10 -17.62
C LEU A 101 -12.11 -22.80 -18.79
N ALA A 102 -10.92 -22.34 -19.14
CA ALA A 102 -10.10 -22.93 -20.20
C ALA A 102 -8.66 -23.08 -19.69
N VAL A 103 -8.07 -24.24 -19.96
CA VAL A 103 -6.69 -24.57 -19.59
C VAL A 103 -6.03 -25.21 -20.80
N GLU A 104 -4.86 -24.70 -21.17
CA GLU A 104 -4.07 -25.26 -22.27
C GLU A 104 -3.76 -26.75 -22.01
N PRO A 105 -3.75 -27.60 -23.04
CA PRO A 105 -3.64 -29.06 -22.90
C PRO A 105 -2.44 -29.51 -22.06
N GLU A 106 -1.31 -28.85 -22.18
CA GLU A 106 -0.05 -29.14 -21.47
C GLU A 106 -0.16 -28.93 -19.95
N PHE A 107 -1.08 -28.06 -19.49
CA PHE A 107 -1.27 -27.76 -18.07
C PHE A 107 -2.45 -28.48 -17.43
N ARG A 108 -3.25 -29.26 -18.18
CA ARG A 108 -4.46 -29.96 -17.66
C ARG A 108 -4.16 -31.04 -16.61
N GLN A 109 -2.95 -31.61 -16.64
CA GLN A 109 -2.51 -32.62 -15.66
C GLN A 109 -1.70 -32.01 -14.49
N THR A 110 -1.64 -30.68 -14.41
CA THR A 110 -0.99 -29.93 -13.33
C THR A 110 -2.04 -29.42 -12.31
N PRO A 111 -1.64 -28.88 -11.17
CA PRO A 111 -2.55 -28.24 -10.22
C PRO A 111 -3.08 -26.87 -10.68
N LEU A 112 -2.91 -26.46 -11.95
CA LEU A 112 -3.29 -25.13 -12.44
C LEU A 112 -4.78 -24.81 -12.23
N PHE A 113 -5.67 -25.76 -12.53
CA PHE A 113 -7.08 -25.57 -12.28
C PHE A 113 -7.38 -25.22 -10.82
N LEU A 114 -6.78 -25.96 -9.87
CA LEU A 114 -6.97 -25.70 -8.44
C LEU A 114 -6.46 -24.32 -8.02
N ARG A 115 -5.37 -23.87 -8.61
CA ARG A 115 -4.82 -22.53 -8.36
C ARG A 115 -5.73 -21.40 -8.90
N LEU A 116 -6.25 -21.56 -10.12
CA LEU A 116 -7.24 -20.64 -10.69
C LEU A 116 -8.55 -20.63 -9.88
N PHE A 117 -9.03 -21.80 -9.48
CA PHE A 117 -10.23 -21.93 -8.67
C PHE A 117 -10.06 -21.29 -7.29
N GLU A 118 -8.92 -21.53 -6.62
CA GLU A 118 -8.57 -20.88 -5.36
C GLU A 118 -8.56 -19.35 -5.52
N TYR A 119 -7.95 -18.86 -6.58
CA TYR A 119 -7.90 -17.43 -6.88
C TYR A 119 -9.30 -16.85 -7.10
N ALA A 120 -10.16 -17.56 -7.83
CA ALA A 120 -11.56 -17.16 -8.05
C ALA A 120 -12.37 -17.12 -6.76
N VAL A 121 -12.28 -18.14 -5.90
CA VAL A 121 -12.99 -18.19 -4.61
C VAL A 121 -12.61 -16.98 -3.75
N ARG A 122 -11.33 -16.69 -3.63
CA ARG A 122 -10.86 -15.53 -2.85
C ARG A 122 -11.42 -14.22 -3.39
N ARG A 123 -11.37 -14.02 -4.71
CA ARG A 123 -11.90 -12.79 -5.35
C ARG A 123 -13.41 -12.65 -5.17
N CYS A 124 -14.16 -13.77 -5.16
CA CYS A 124 -15.59 -13.74 -4.88
C CYS A 124 -15.87 -13.34 -3.42
N LEU A 125 -15.14 -13.92 -2.46
CA LEU A 125 -15.30 -13.61 -1.03
C LEU A 125 -14.93 -12.16 -0.70
N GLU A 126 -13.82 -11.65 -1.23
CA GLU A 126 -13.40 -10.24 -1.07
C GLU A 126 -14.46 -9.24 -1.53
N ARG A 127 -15.26 -9.61 -2.53
CA ARG A 127 -16.36 -8.79 -3.06
C ARG A 127 -17.72 -9.08 -2.44
N GLY A 128 -17.78 -9.97 -1.43
CA GLY A 128 -18.98 -10.32 -0.69
C GLY A 128 -19.97 -11.19 -1.47
N PHE A 129 -19.52 -11.95 -2.49
CA PHE A 129 -20.33 -12.97 -3.15
C PHE A 129 -20.30 -14.26 -2.34
N ASP A 130 -21.47 -14.88 -2.14
CA ASP A 130 -21.64 -16.09 -1.33
C ASP A 130 -22.30 -17.26 -2.09
N LEU A 131 -22.57 -17.08 -3.38
CA LEU A 131 -23.15 -18.07 -4.27
C LEU A 131 -22.47 -18.03 -5.65
N ALA A 132 -21.69 -19.07 -5.97
CA ALA A 132 -21.09 -19.22 -7.30
C ALA A 132 -21.99 -20.07 -8.19
N LEU A 133 -22.25 -19.61 -9.42
CA LEU A 133 -23.01 -20.31 -10.46
C LEU A 133 -22.07 -20.78 -11.56
N ILE A 134 -22.27 -22.00 -12.06
CA ILE A 134 -21.56 -22.52 -13.23
C ILE A 134 -22.52 -23.24 -14.19
N SER A 135 -22.16 -23.28 -15.47
CA SER A 135 -22.62 -24.27 -16.42
C SER A 135 -21.55 -25.37 -16.52
N GLY A 136 -21.65 -26.38 -15.68
CA GLY A 136 -20.65 -27.46 -15.62
C GLY A 136 -20.74 -28.38 -16.80
N THR A 137 -19.62 -28.66 -17.48
CA THR A 137 -19.61 -29.68 -18.55
C THR A 137 -19.94 -31.04 -17.97
N THR A 138 -20.77 -31.85 -18.69
CA THR A 138 -21.16 -33.18 -18.21
C THR A 138 -19.96 -34.12 -17.99
N ARG A 139 -18.85 -33.88 -18.71
CA ARG A 139 -17.59 -34.63 -18.57
C ARG A 139 -16.89 -34.39 -17.23
N GLN A 140 -17.12 -33.24 -16.55
CA GLN A 140 -16.44 -32.85 -15.32
C GLN A 140 -17.34 -32.83 -14.08
N LEU A 141 -18.56 -33.38 -14.15
CA LEU A 141 -19.52 -33.36 -13.03
C LEU A 141 -18.96 -33.97 -11.74
N LYS A 142 -18.12 -35.02 -11.86
CA LYS A 142 -17.46 -35.65 -10.70
C LYS A 142 -16.56 -34.66 -9.97
N LEU A 143 -15.78 -33.87 -10.71
CA LEU A 143 -14.90 -32.82 -10.16
C LEU A 143 -15.72 -31.74 -9.47
N TYR A 144 -16.75 -31.20 -10.11
CA TYR A 144 -17.57 -30.13 -9.53
C TYR A 144 -18.29 -30.57 -8.25
N ARG A 145 -18.83 -31.79 -8.22
CA ARG A 145 -19.43 -32.38 -7.01
C ARG A 145 -18.40 -32.57 -5.90
N HIS A 146 -17.17 -32.97 -6.24
CA HIS A 146 -16.08 -33.07 -5.27
C HIS A 146 -15.69 -31.71 -4.67
N LEU A 147 -15.84 -30.63 -5.42
CA LEU A 147 -15.64 -29.25 -4.94
C LEU A 147 -16.84 -28.70 -4.15
N GLY A 148 -17.93 -29.45 -4.04
CA GLY A 148 -19.11 -29.06 -3.26
C GLY A 148 -20.23 -28.42 -4.08
N PHE A 149 -20.12 -28.39 -5.42
CA PHE A 149 -21.20 -27.86 -6.27
C PHE A 149 -22.43 -28.76 -6.27
N THR A 150 -23.60 -28.16 -6.19
CA THR A 150 -24.92 -28.79 -6.24
C THR A 150 -25.54 -28.54 -7.61
N ALA A 151 -25.98 -29.63 -8.29
CA ALA A 151 -26.69 -29.54 -9.55
C ALA A 151 -28.13 -29.05 -9.35
N PHE A 152 -28.63 -28.24 -10.28
CA PHE A 152 -30.03 -27.78 -10.31
C PHE A 152 -30.55 -27.69 -11.75
N GLY A 153 -31.86 -27.70 -11.89
CA GLY A 153 -32.53 -27.57 -13.19
C GLY A 153 -32.19 -28.65 -14.22
N PRO A 154 -32.73 -28.54 -15.44
CA PRO A 154 -32.43 -29.45 -16.53
C PRO A 154 -31.04 -29.19 -17.13
N LEU A 155 -30.57 -30.13 -17.94
CA LEU A 155 -29.40 -29.91 -18.80
C LEU A 155 -29.69 -28.78 -19.80
N VAL A 156 -28.69 -27.92 -20.02
CA VAL A 156 -28.73 -26.79 -20.97
C VAL A 156 -27.63 -26.95 -22.02
N GLY A 157 -27.70 -26.21 -23.12
CA GLY A 157 -26.73 -26.29 -24.22
C GLY A 157 -27.26 -27.06 -25.40
N THR A 158 -26.38 -27.57 -26.26
CA THR A 158 -26.71 -28.37 -27.44
C THR A 158 -26.64 -29.86 -27.13
N ALA A 159 -27.15 -30.70 -28.01
CA ALA A 159 -27.05 -32.17 -27.89
C ALA A 159 -25.58 -32.63 -27.86
N GLU A 160 -24.71 -31.96 -28.62
CA GLU A 160 -23.28 -32.26 -28.73
C GLU A 160 -22.46 -31.70 -27.54
N ALA A 161 -22.98 -30.66 -26.89
CA ALA A 161 -22.32 -30.00 -25.76
C ALA A 161 -23.32 -29.67 -24.63
N PRO A 162 -23.82 -30.69 -23.91
CA PRO A 162 -24.73 -30.51 -22.79
C PRO A 162 -23.98 -30.05 -21.55
N TYR A 163 -24.61 -29.13 -20.77
CA TYR A 163 -24.12 -28.62 -19.51
C TYR A 163 -25.13 -28.82 -18.40
N GLN A 164 -24.67 -29.13 -17.22
CA GLN A 164 -25.45 -29.11 -16.00
C GLN A 164 -25.30 -27.77 -15.29
N PRO A 165 -26.35 -26.98 -15.08
CA PRO A 165 -26.33 -25.85 -14.18
C PRO A 165 -26.03 -26.31 -12.75
N MET A 166 -25.08 -25.65 -12.10
CA MET A 166 -24.69 -25.99 -10.74
C MET A 166 -24.41 -24.71 -9.94
N TYR A 167 -24.65 -24.78 -8.65
CA TYR A 167 -24.23 -23.70 -7.74
C TYR A 167 -23.36 -24.24 -6.60
N LEU A 168 -22.56 -23.34 -6.01
CA LEU A 168 -21.75 -23.58 -4.81
C LEU A 168 -22.03 -22.48 -3.81
N THR A 169 -22.54 -22.85 -2.63
CA THR A 169 -22.67 -21.92 -1.50
C THR A 169 -21.39 -21.88 -0.68
N LEU A 170 -21.18 -20.78 0.06
CA LEU A 170 -20.03 -20.62 0.95
C LEU A 170 -19.97 -21.74 2.01
N GLU A 171 -21.11 -22.15 2.55
CA GLU A 171 -21.20 -23.22 3.56
C GLU A 171 -20.84 -24.60 2.96
N ALA A 172 -21.28 -24.88 1.74
CA ALA A 172 -20.94 -26.12 1.05
C ALA A 172 -19.44 -26.19 0.72
N PHE A 173 -18.88 -25.05 0.31
CA PHE A 173 -17.44 -24.92 0.10
C PHE A 173 -16.65 -25.12 1.41
N GLY A 174 -17.06 -24.48 2.51
CA GLY A 174 -16.45 -24.65 3.84
C GLY A 174 -16.40 -26.11 4.27
N ARG A 175 -17.54 -26.84 4.18
CA ARG A 175 -17.58 -28.27 4.48
C ARG A 175 -16.65 -29.10 3.58
N THR A 176 -16.49 -28.72 2.32
CA THR A 176 -15.58 -29.41 1.41
C THR A 176 -14.11 -29.19 1.79
N VAL A 177 -13.77 -27.96 2.18
CA VAL A 177 -12.43 -27.62 2.69
C VAL A 177 -12.13 -28.38 3.99
N GLU A 178 -13.08 -28.46 4.92
CA GLU A 178 -12.92 -29.20 6.19
C GLU A 178 -12.69 -30.71 5.99
N ARG A 179 -13.29 -31.31 4.99
CA ARG A 179 -13.16 -32.75 4.68
C ARG A 179 -11.89 -33.11 3.93
N SER A 180 -11.23 -32.15 3.27
CA SER A 180 -10.03 -32.37 2.48
C SER A 180 -8.79 -31.80 3.16
N ALA A 181 -7.88 -32.64 3.62
CA ALA A 181 -6.62 -32.22 4.21
C ALA A 181 -5.82 -31.30 3.26
N ALA A 182 -5.79 -31.64 1.96
CA ALA A 182 -5.09 -30.85 0.94
C ALA A 182 -5.75 -29.49 0.69
N LEU A 183 -7.08 -29.37 0.78
CA LEU A 183 -7.79 -28.10 0.67
C LEU A 183 -7.67 -27.30 1.98
N ARG A 184 -7.72 -27.96 3.14
CA ARG A 184 -7.48 -27.30 4.43
C ARG A 184 -6.12 -26.64 4.48
N GLU A 185 -5.05 -27.31 4.09
CA GLU A 185 -3.70 -26.75 4.06
C GLU A 185 -3.62 -25.52 3.15
N LYS A 186 -4.24 -25.58 1.97
CA LYS A 186 -4.26 -24.48 1.00
C LYS A 186 -5.11 -23.29 1.43
N PHE A 187 -6.28 -23.55 2.01
CA PHE A 187 -7.22 -22.49 2.41
C PHE A 187 -7.03 -22.05 3.87
N ALA A 188 -6.48 -22.89 4.76
CA ALA A 188 -6.06 -22.46 6.10
C ALA A 188 -4.78 -21.62 6.09
N ALA A 189 -3.84 -21.92 5.19
CA ALA A 189 -2.70 -21.02 4.95
C ALA A 189 -3.13 -19.67 4.35
N GLY A 190 -4.39 -19.53 3.94
CA GLY A 190 -4.98 -18.33 3.37
C GLY A 190 -6.11 -17.70 4.18
N ALA A 191 -6.41 -18.17 5.37
CA ALA A 191 -7.17 -17.36 6.32
C ALA A 191 -6.25 -16.20 6.70
N ALA A 192 -6.55 -14.99 6.17
CA ALA A 192 -5.88 -13.81 6.66
C ALA A 192 -5.96 -13.81 8.19
N PRO A 193 -4.90 -13.50 8.93
CA PRO A 193 -4.98 -13.38 10.38
C PRO A 193 -6.14 -12.45 10.70
N ALA A 194 -6.84 -12.66 11.80
CA ALA A 194 -8.01 -11.88 12.21
C ALA A 194 -7.76 -10.35 12.15
N ARG A 195 -6.51 -9.94 12.19
CA ARG A 195 -6.03 -8.58 11.92
C ARG A 195 -4.77 -8.68 11.05
N PRO A 196 -4.77 -8.17 9.81
CA PRO A 196 -3.59 -8.16 8.95
C PRO A 196 -2.43 -7.41 9.59
N LEU A 197 -1.20 -7.87 9.38
CA LEU A 197 -0.01 -7.12 9.76
C LEU A 197 0.15 -5.91 8.85
N ASN A 198 -0.02 -4.72 9.40
CA ASN A 198 0.08 -3.47 8.66
C ASN A 198 1.54 -3.02 8.59
N LEU A 199 2.15 -3.17 7.42
CA LEU A 199 3.50 -2.69 7.07
C LEU A 199 3.43 -1.52 6.06
N LEU A 200 2.32 -0.76 6.03
CA LEU A 200 2.18 0.44 5.22
C LEU A 200 2.96 1.62 5.83
N PRO A 201 3.53 2.52 5.02
CA PRO A 201 4.16 3.76 5.51
C PRO A 201 3.13 4.81 5.96
N GLY A 202 1.84 4.52 5.82
CA GLY A 202 0.69 5.33 6.23
C GLY A 202 -0.57 5.02 5.41
N PRO A 203 -1.74 4.84 6.08
CA PRO A 203 -1.91 4.80 7.52
C PRO A 203 -1.22 3.59 8.18
N VAL A 204 -0.58 3.82 9.32
CA VAL A 204 0.13 2.78 10.06
C VAL A 204 -0.81 2.00 10.98
N GLY A 205 -0.35 0.85 11.51
CA GLY A 205 -1.05 0.13 12.56
C GLY A 205 -1.12 0.95 13.85
N THR A 206 -2.28 0.95 14.49
CA THR A 206 -2.55 1.60 15.77
C THR A 206 -2.56 0.61 16.92
N THR A 207 -2.33 1.08 18.14
CA THR A 207 -2.47 0.27 19.36
C THR A 207 -3.92 0.26 19.85
N PRO A 208 -4.36 -0.76 20.62
CA PRO A 208 -5.70 -0.78 21.22
C PRO A 208 -6.03 0.46 22.05
N ALA A 209 -5.04 1.07 22.70
CA ALA A 209 -5.24 2.29 23.49
C ALA A 209 -5.54 3.50 22.59
N VAL A 210 -4.89 3.60 21.43
CA VAL A 210 -5.18 4.63 20.42
C VAL A 210 -6.55 4.43 19.80
N ASP A 211 -6.93 3.17 19.50
CA ASP A 211 -8.25 2.82 18.97
C ASP A 211 -9.36 3.16 19.97
N ALA A 212 -9.15 2.87 21.25
CA ALA A 212 -10.11 3.21 22.32
C ALA A 212 -10.28 4.73 22.49
N ALA A 213 -9.19 5.49 22.39
CA ALA A 213 -9.26 6.95 22.47
C ALA A 213 -10.01 7.57 21.29
N LEU A 214 -9.85 7.03 20.07
CA LEU A 214 -10.61 7.45 18.89
C LEU A 214 -12.11 7.17 19.07
N GLY A 215 -12.46 6.01 19.65
CA GLY A 215 -13.84 5.59 19.90
C GLY A 215 -14.56 6.33 21.03
N GLY A 216 -13.88 7.23 21.74
CA GLY A 216 -14.47 8.03 22.81
C GLY A 216 -15.53 9.03 22.33
N PRO A 217 -16.31 9.63 23.24
CA PRO A 217 -17.31 10.63 22.88
C PRO A 217 -16.64 11.89 22.31
N ALA A 218 -17.26 12.46 21.27
CA ALA A 218 -16.82 13.76 20.76
C ALA A 218 -17.12 14.86 21.78
N VAL A 219 -16.14 15.73 22.02
CA VAL A 219 -16.28 16.88 22.92
C VAL A 219 -16.16 18.20 22.14
N SER A 220 -16.73 19.29 22.70
CA SER A 220 -16.65 20.60 22.06
C SER A 220 -15.21 21.09 21.98
N HIS A 221 -14.76 21.44 20.78
CA HIS A 221 -13.44 22.02 20.54
C HIS A 221 -13.22 23.42 21.17
N ARG A 222 -14.28 24.04 21.72
CA ARG A 222 -14.24 25.28 22.48
C ARG A 222 -14.40 25.07 23.98
N GLY A 223 -14.62 23.83 24.41
CA GLY A 223 -14.76 23.48 25.82
C GLY A 223 -13.41 23.32 26.52
N PRO A 224 -13.35 23.56 27.85
CA PRO A 224 -12.10 23.52 28.61
C PRO A 224 -11.38 22.18 28.52
N VAL A 225 -12.11 21.07 28.56
CA VAL A 225 -11.53 19.71 28.47
C VAL A 225 -10.74 19.52 27.18
N PHE A 226 -11.26 19.98 26.03
CA PHE A 226 -10.56 19.87 24.77
C PHE A 226 -9.34 20.80 24.72
N LEU A 227 -9.50 22.05 25.17
CA LEU A 227 -8.41 23.03 25.13
C LEU A 227 -7.24 22.63 26.04
N GLU A 228 -7.51 22.10 27.22
CA GLU A 228 -6.51 21.54 28.13
C GLU A 228 -5.79 20.34 27.48
N GLN A 229 -6.53 19.43 26.87
CA GLN A 229 -5.95 18.28 26.16
C GLN A 229 -5.07 18.70 24.97
N LEU A 230 -5.53 19.67 24.18
CA LEU A 230 -4.78 20.19 23.05
C LEU A 230 -3.50 20.91 23.50
N ALA A 231 -3.58 21.73 24.56
CA ALA A 231 -2.41 22.39 25.13
C ALA A 231 -1.38 21.39 25.68
N ALA A 232 -1.83 20.36 26.41
CA ALA A 232 -0.96 19.30 26.92
C ALA A 232 -0.27 18.53 25.78
N LEU A 233 -1.02 18.18 24.72
CA LEU A 233 -0.46 17.51 23.55
C LEU A 233 0.59 18.38 22.83
N ARG A 234 0.35 19.68 22.65
CA ARG A 234 1.33 20.62 22.06
C ARG A 234 2.60 20.67 22.89
N ALA A 235 2.45 20.81 24.22
CA ALA A 235 3.58 20.82 25.15
C ALA A 235 4.40 19.52 25.08
N GLU A 236 3.75 18.37 25.03
CA GLU A 236 4.39 17.05 24.91
C GLU A 236 5.17 16.91 23.60
N LEU A 237 4.58 17.30 22.46
CA LEU A 237 5.24 17.26 21.16
C LEU A 237 6.46 18.21 21.10
N CYS A 238 6.35 19.40 21.69
CA CYS A 238 7.46 20.34 21.78
C CYS A 238 8.59 19.82 22.68
N ALA A 239 8.25 19.24 23.84
CA ALA A 239 9.22 18.64 24.74
C ALA A 239 9.99 17.48 24.09
N GLY A 240 9.28 16.64 23.33
CA GLY A 240 9.86 15.48 22.63
C GLY A 240 10.74 15.84 21.41
N THR A 241 10.62 17.05 20.88
CA THR A 241 11.36 17.51 19.68
C THR A 241 12.31 18.67 19.94
N GLY A 242 12.19 19.37 21.07
CA GLY A 242 12.89 20.62 21.33
C GLY A 242 12.38 21.82 20.52
N ALA A 243 11.28 21.70 19.81
CA ALA A 243 10.66 22.81 19.09
C ALA A 243 10.10 23.85 20.08
N ARG A 244 10.04 25.11 19.64
CA ARG A 244 9.48 26.20 20.45
C ARG A 244 7.96 26.05 20.60
N ASP A 245 7.26 25.78 19.50
CA ASP A 245 5.81 25.61 19.49
C ASP A 245 5.36 24.77 18.28
N VAL A 246 4.12 24.27 18.33
CA VAL A 246 3.49 23.48 17.26
C VAL A 246 2.04 23.87 17.09
N GLN A 247 1.58 24.01 15.85
CA GLN A 247 0.17 24.15 15.51
C GLN A 247 -0.36 22.82 14.97
N ILE A 248 -1.53 22.39 15.46
CA ILE A 248 -2.18 21.14 15.09
C ILE A 248 -3.43 21.49 14.27
N LEU A 249 -3.45 21.09 13.00
CA LEU A 249 -4.47 21.44 12.03
C LEU A 249 -5.26 20.20 11.59
N PRO A 250 -6.58 20.27 11.48
CA PRO A 250 -7.35 19.23 10.82
C PRO A 250 -6.97 19.12 9.34
N GLY A 251 -6.31 18.02 8.98
CA GLY A 251 -5.86 17.79 7.62
C GLY A 251 -4.77 16.74 7.50
N SER A 252 -4.35 16.46 6.27
CA SER A 252 -3.22 15.58 5.99
C SER A 252 -1.87 16.31 6.15
N GLY A 253 -0.75 15.55 6.18
CA GLY A 253 0.58 16.14 6.17
C GLY A 253 0.82 17.13 5.02
N SER A 254 0.16 16.92 3.87
CA SER A 254 0.22 17.84 2.73
C SER A 254 -0.34 19.22 3.04
N LEU A 255 -1.31 19.34 3.95
CA LEU A 255 -1.75 20.65 4.44
C LEU A 255 -0.61 21.36 5.21
N GLY A 256 0.10 20.63 6.07
CA GLY A 256 1.28 21.20 6.76
C GLY A 256 2.33 21.70 5.77
N THR A 257 2.61 20.94 4.72
CA THR A 257 3.52 21.34 3.63
C THR A 257 3.06 22.64 2.93
N ALA A 258 1.75 22.74 2.64
CA ALA A 258 1.17 23.94 2.04
C ALA A 258 1.24 25.16 3.00
N VAL A 259 1.05 24.95 4.30
CA VAL A 259 1.24 26.01 5.32
C VAL A 259 2.68 26.49 5.33
N VAL A 260 3.68 25.59 5.33
CA VAL A 260 5.10 25.98 5.26
C VAL A 260 5.38 26.80 3.99
N ALA A 261 4.91 26.35 2.83
CA ALA A 261 5.05 27.09 1.58
C ALA A 261 4.44 28.50 1.65
N ALA A 262 3.24 28.63 2.25
CA ALA A 262 2.57 29.91 2.46
C ALA A 262 3.37 30.83 3.37
N GLN A 263 3.94 30.33 4.48
CA GLN A 263 4.78 31.11 5.37
C GLN A 263 6.08 31.58 4.67
N LEU A 264 6.70 30.73 3.87
CA LEU A 264 7.88 31.11 3.09
C LEU A 264 7.55 32.17 2.04
N ALA A 265 6.36 32.11 1.43
CA ALA A 265 5.90 33.13 0.49
C ALA A 265 5.72 34.51 1.15
N LEU A 266 5.29 34.55 2.41
CA LEU A 266 5.20 35.81 3.17
C LEU A 266 6.55 36.51 3.31
N SER A 267 7.63 35.75 3.47
CA SER A 267 8.98 36.30 3.62
C SER A 267 9.53 36.97 2.36
N GLY A 268 9.07 36.51 1.17
CA GLY A 268 9.61 36.94 -0.12
C GLY A 268 11.07 36.56 -0.36
N ALA A 269 11.68 35.79 0.53
CA ALA A 269 13.08 35.39 0.46
C ALA A 269 13.29 34.28 -0.61
N THR A 270 14.51 34.23 -1.15
CA THR A 270 14.93 33.13 -2.05
C THR A 270 15.45 31.96 -1.23
N GLY A 271 15.23 30.72 -1.69
CA GLY A 271 15.65 29.54 -0.96
C GLY A 271 16.28 28.45 -1.80
N LEU A 272 16.42 27.28 -1.19
CA LEU A 272 16.93 26.04 -1.78
C LEU A 272 16.00 24.88 -1.40
N VAL A 273 15.61 24.09 -2.39
CA VAL A 273 14.92 22.80 -2.13
C VAL A 273 15.90 21.66 -2.36
N LEU A 274 15.92 20.71 -1.42
CA LEU A 274 16.71 19.47 -1.48
C LEU A 274 15.79 18.28 -1.76
N SER A 275 16.07 17.48 -2.80
CA SER A 275 15.26 16.30 -3.13
C SER A 275 16.10 15.12 -3.61
N ASN A 276 15.79 13.93 -3.08
CA ASN A 276 16.34 12.63 -3.48
C ASN A 276 15.24 11.54 -3.56
N GLY A 277 14.00 11.95 -3.80
CA GLY A 277 12.85 11.09 -4.01
C GLY A 277 11.54 11.86 -4.21
N GLU A 278 10.43 11.13 -4.20
CA GLU A 278 9.08 11.64 -4.47
C GLU A 278 8.69 12.81 -3.57
N PHE A 279 8.97 12.69 -2.25
CA PHE A 279 8.49 13.69 -1.30
C PHE A 279 9.31 14.97 -1.39
N GLY A 280 10.62 14.88 -1.64
CA GLY A 280 11.43 16.05 -1.96
C GLY A 280 10.99 16.75 -3.26
N GLU A 281 10.62 15.99 -4.29
CA GLU A 281 10.06 16.55 -5.54
C GLU A 281 8.70 17.22 -5.31
N ARG A 282 7.87 16.68 -4.38
CA ARG A 282 6.61 17.32 -3.97
C ARG A 282 6.84 18.63 -3.26
N LEU A 283 7.88 18.76 -2.42
CA LEU A 283 8.26 20.05 -1.82
C LEU A 283 8.59 21.08 -2.91
N ALA A 284 9.39 20.71 -3.91
CA ALA A 284 9.69 21.59 -5.04
C ALA A 284 8.44 21.98 -5.83
N ALA A 285 7.51 21.04 -6.03
CA ALA A 285 6.25 21.33 -6.69
C ALA A 285 5.37 22.29 -5.88
N GLU A 286 5.32 22.13 -4.56
CA GLU A 286 4.55 23.00 -3.66
C GLU A 286 5.18 24.40 -3.58
N ALA A 287 6.50 24.47 -3.51
CA ALA A 287 7.24 25.74 -3.58
C ALA A 287 6.90 26.52 -4.87
N ARG A 288 6.83 25.83 -6.02
CA ARG A 288 6.43 26.47 -7.29
C ARG A 288 4.98 26.95 -7.26
N ARG A 289 4.05 26.14 -6.74
CA ARG A 289 2.63 26.54 -6.62
C ARG A 289 2.45 27.79 -5.75
N ALA A 290 3.25 27.89 -4.69
CA ALA A 290 3.26 29.05 -3.80
C ALA A 290 4.03 30.25 -4.39
N GLY A 291 4.58 30.15 -5.60
CA GLY A 291 5.32 31.23 -6.24
C GLY A 291 6.68 31.55 -5.63
N LEU A 292 7.29 30.60 -4.90
CA LEU A 292 8.58 30.77 -4.25
C LEU A 292 9.73 30.83 -5.28
N ARG A 293 10.72 31.65 -4.99
CA ARG A 293 11.98 31.70 -5.73
C ARG A 293 12.99 30.79 -5.04
N PHE A 294 13.55 29.82 -5.75
CA PHE A 294 14.49 28.86 -5.16
C PHE A 294 15.38 28.19 -6.20
N ASP A 295 16.57 27.80 -5.76
CA ASP A 295 17.41 26.83 -6.42
C ASP A 295 16.95 25.42 -6.03
N TRP A 296 17.22 24.42 -6.87
CA TRP A 296 16.81 23.06 -6.61
C TRP A 296 17.98 22.08 -6.79
N LEU A 297 18.49 21.55 -5.68
CA LEU A 297 19.43 20.42 -5.70
C LEU A 297 18.61 19.13 -5.78
N ARG A 298 18.58 18.54 -6.96
CA ARG A 298 17.83 17.34 -7.27
C ARG A 298 18.77 16.18 -7.55
N LEU A 299 18.79 15.20 -6.65
CA LEU A 299 19.54 13.95 -6.83
C LEU A 299 18.68 12.86 -7.47
N GLY A 300 19.32 11.76 -7.88
CA GLY A 300 18.64 10.52 -8.22
C GLY A 300 17.87 9.96 -7.01
N TRP A 301 16.79 9.23 -7.26
CA TRP A 301 15.98 8.66 -6.20
C TRP A 301 16.75 7.58 -5.44
N GLY A 302 16.93 7.76 -4.15
CA GLY A 302 17.71 6.90 -3.27
C GLY A 302 19.18 7.30 -3.11
N ASP A 303 19.64 8.30 -3.86
CA ASP A 303 20.98 8.85 -3.67
C ASP A 303 21.09 9.62 -2.36
N VAL A 304 22.31 9.70 -1.84
CA VAL A 304 22.65 10.39 -0.60
C VAL A 304 23.27 11.75 -0.94
N PHE A 305 22.87 12.79 -0.24
CA PHE A 305 23.44 14.11 -0.40
C PHE A 305 24.91 14.14 -0.01
N ASP A 306 25.76 14.58 -0.94
CA ASP A 306 27.16 14.92 -0.64
C ASP A 306 27.17 16.21 0.18
N PRO A 307 27.79 16.22 1.38
CA PRO A 307 27.89 17.40 2.21
C PRO A 307 28.54 18.61 1.54
N GLU A 308 29.56 18.39 0.70
CA GLU A 308 30.27 19.46 -0.03
C GLU A 308 29.37 20.06 -1.12
N GLU A 309 28.62 19.23 -1.83
CA GLU A 309 27.67 19.69 -2.85
C GLU A 309 26.53 20.49 -2.20
N VAL A 310 25.97 20.01 -1.09
CA VAL A 310 24.93 20.76 -0.34
C VAL A 310 25.48 22.09 0.14
N ALA A 311 26.69 22.12 0.70
CA ALA A 311 27.31 23.36 1.16
C ALA A 311 27.52 24.37 0.02
N ALA A 312 27.94 23.92 -1.17
CA ALA A 312 28.10 24.75 -2.36
C ALA A 312 26.76 25.36 -2.83
N PHE A 313 25.65 24.63 -2.74
CA PHE A 313 24.32 25.18 -3.06
C PHE A 313 23.84 26.14 -1.97
N VAL A 314 24.00 25.80 -0.69
CA VAL A 314 23.65 26.64 0.46
C VAL A 314 24.36 27.96 0.42
N ALA A 315 25.65 28.00 0.06
CA ALA A 315 26.45 29.23 -0.05
C ALA A 315 25.92 30.23 -1.10
N ARG A 316 25.10 29.77 -2.03
CA ARG A 316 24.47 30.61 -3.07
C ARG A 316 23.19 31.29 -2.58
N VAL A 317 22.58 30.75 -1.51
CA VAL A 317 21.35 31.30 -0.94
C VAL A 317 21.67 32.56 -0.13
N PRO A 318 21.01 33.71 -0.38
CA PRO A 318 21.25 34.94 0.41
C PRO A 318 20.90 34.72 1.89
N ARG A 319 21.65 35.41 2.78
CA ARG A 319 21.31 35.42 4.23
C ARG A 319 19.86 35.83 4.45
N GLY A 320 19.18 35.16 5.38
CA GLY A 320 17.73 35.32 5.59
C GLY A 320 16.87 34.53 4.58
N GLY A 321 17.51 33.85 3.65
CA GLY A 321 16.84 32.86 2.79
C GLY A 321 16.50 31.56 3.53
N TRP A 322 16.07 30.56 2.79
CA TRP A 322 15.61 29.29 3.40
C TRP A 322 16.15 28.04 2.66
N VAL A 323 16.25 26.96 3.41
CA VAL A 323 16.51 25.60 2.87
C VAL A 323 15.35 24.70 3.28
N TRP A 324 14.83 23.92 2.34
CA TRP A 324 13.71 23.01 2.58
C TRP A 324 14.00 21.61 2.05
N GLY A 325 13.94 20.61 2.92
CA GLY A 325 14.22 19.23 2.56
C GLY A 325 13.39 18.23 3.38
N VAL A 326 13.42 16.98 2.96
CA VAL A 326 12.74 15.86 3.64
C VAL A 326 13.73 15.14 4.54
N HIS A 327 13.41 14.95 5.83
CA HIS A 327 14.27 14.20 6.74
C HIS A 327 14.28 12.70 6.44
N HIS A 328 13.09 12.07 6.35
CA HIS A 328 12.95 10.68 5.91
C HIS A 328 12.25 10.64 4.54
N GLU A 329 13.02 10.44 3.49
CA GLU A 329 12.47 10.27 2.15
C GLU A 329 11.82 8.89 2.02
N THR A 330 10.53 8.84 2.34
CA THR A 330 9.77 7.59 2.47
C THR A 330 9.68 6.81 1.17
N SER A 331 9.75 7.48 0.01
CA SER A 331 9.67 6.80 -1.29
C SER A 331 10.85 5.86 -1.53
N THR A 332 12.01 6.17 -0.98
CA THR A 332 13.26 5.42 -1.17
C THR A 332 13.74 4.71 0.10
N GLY A 333 13.35 5.20 1.27
CA GLY A 333 13.81 4.73 2.57
C GLY A 333 15.11 5.40 3.04
N VAL A 334 15.49 6.53 2.44
CA VAL A 334 16.70 7.28 2.83
C VAL A 334 16.37 8.22 4.00
N LEU A 335 17.21 8.20 5.02
CA LEU A 335 17.22 9.16 6.13
C LEU A 335 18.29 10.23 5.86
N ASN A 336 17.86 11.44 5.59
CA ASN A 336 18.74 12.55 5.27
C ASN A 336 19.35 13.19 6.54
N PRO A 337 20.53 13.79 6.45
CA PRO A 337 21.33 14.21 7.61
C PRO A 337 20.86 15.56 8.20
N LEU A 338 19.75 15.53 8.96
CA LEU A 338 19.16 16.73 9.57
C LEU A 338 20.16 17.57 10.37
N ALA A 339 21.03 16.92 11.15
CA ALA A 339 22.03 17.61 11.97
C ALA A 339 23.02 18.43 11.11
N ALA A 340 23.49 17.86 9.99
CA ALA A 340 24.38 18.57 9.07
C ALA A 340 23.67 19.77 8.39
N TRP A 341 22.40 19.58 7.99
CA TRP A 341 21.61 20.70 7.43
C TRP A 341 21.37 21.83 8.43
N LYS A 342 21.16 21.49 9.72
CA LYS A 342 21.04 22.49 10.80
C LYS A 342 22.32 23.33 10.91
N THR A 343 23.49 22.69 10.95
CA THR A 343 24.78 23.36 11.02
C THR A 343 24.96 24.30 9.83
N LEU A 344 24.76 23.81 8.60
CA LEU A 344 24.89 24.63 7.39
C LEU A 344 23.93 25.84 7.40
N ALA A 345 22.68 25.65 7.82
CA ALA A 345 21.72 26.75 7.88
C ALA A 345 22.12 27.82 8.87
N VAL A 346 22.62 27.42 10.05
CA VAL A 346 23.13 28.37 11.07
C VAL A 346 24.34 29.12 10.54
N ASP A 347 25.35 28.45 9.99
CA ASP A 347 26.59 29.04 9.50
C ASP A 347 26.35 30.09 8.39
N HIS A 348 25.34 29.81 7.53
CA HIS A 348 24.98 30.71 6.43
C HIS A 348 23.86 31.71 6.78
N GLY A 349 23.30 31.66 8.00
CA GLY A 349 22.19 32.51 8.45
C GLY A 349 20.92 32.31 7.65
N LEU A 350 20.55 31.05 7.40
CA LEU A 350 19.37 30.62 6.65
C LEU A 350 18.31 30.03 7.58
N HIS A 351 17.07 30.03 7.14
CA HIS A 351 15.95 29.41 7.79
C HIS A 351 15.81 27.96 7.30
N LEU A 352 16.09 26.96 8.17
CA LEU A 352 15.91 25.57 7.82
C LEU A 352 14.44 25.17 7.97
N CYS A 353 13.85 24.62 6.90
CA CYS A 353 12.53 24.00 6.88
C CYS A 353 12.66 22.50 6.59
N VAL A 354 11.93 21.66 7.33
CA VAL A 354 12.10 20.20 7.23
C VAL A 354 10.74 19.47 7.21
N ASP A 355 10.59 18.56 6.25
CA ASP A 355 9.50 17.60 6.28
C ASP A 355 9.88 16.39 7.16
N CYS A 356 9.29 16.31 8.34
CA CYS A 356 9.42 15.20 9.29
C CYS A 356 8.18 14.31 9.32
N ILE A 357 7.32 14.35 8.29
CA ILE A 357 6.03 13.67 8.24
C ILE A 357 6.17 12.17 8.54
N SER A 358 7.19 11.51 8.05
CA SER A 358 7.40 10.07 8.26
C SER A 358 8.53 9.74 9.24
N SER A 359 9.30 10.71 9.70
CA SER A 359 10.39 10.50 10.68
C SER A 359 9.94 10.71 12.13
N LEU A 360 9.09 11.71 12.39
CA LEU A 360 8.67 12.04 13.76
C LEU A 360 7.94 10.85 14.41
N GLY A 361 8.43 10.46 15.59
CA GLY A 361 7.94 9.33 16.35
C GLY A 361 8.53 7.96 15.96
N ALA A 362 9.18 7.84 14.80
CA ALA A 362 9.81 6.60 14.32
C ALA A 362 11.34 6.61 14.45
N VAL A 363 11.96 7.80 14.31
CA VAL A 363 13.38 8.05 14.55
C VAL A 363 13.51 9.29 15.43
N GLU A 364 14.72 9.55 15.93
CA GLU A 364 14.99 10.76 16.66
C GLU A 364 14.88 11.99 15.75
N VAL A 365 14.19 13.04 16.21
CA VAL A 365 13.99 14.30 15.49
C VAL A 365 14.24 15.46 16.45
N ASP A 366 15.35 16.15 16.28
CA ASP A 366 15.68 17.37 17.04
C ASP A 366 15.37 18.62 16.20
N LEU A 367 14.32 19.35 16.61
CA LEU A 367 13.84 20.57 15.92
C LEU A 367 14.39 21.88 16.53
N ARG A 368 15.30 21.83 17.49
CA ARG A 368 15.95 23.06 18.01
C ARG A 368 16.66 23.78 16.88
N GLY A 369 16.30 25.06 16.66
CA GLY A 369 16.85 25.88 15.58
C GLY A 369 16.32 25.54 14.17
N VAL A 370 15.31 24.67 14.04
CA VAL A 370 14.57 24.46 12.79
C VAL A 370 13.46 25.48 12.70
N HIS A 371 13.44 26.27 11.63
CA HIS A 371 12.51 27.38 11.46
C HIS A 371 11.07 26.94 11.32
N LEU A 372 10.83 25.97 10.44
CA LEU A 372 9.54 25.31 10.22
C LEU A 372 9.72 23.81 10.03
N ALA A 373 8.89 23.00 10.66
CA ALA A 373 8.86 21.56 10.37
C ALA A 373 7.44 21.05 10.27
N THR A 374 7.24 20.03 9.41
CA THR A 374 5.95 19.38 9.23
C THR A 374 5.98 17.94 9.76
N ALA A 375 4.86 17.54 10.37
CA ALA A 375 4.59 16.14 10.72
C ALA A 375 3.11 15.81 10.54
N THR A 376 2.71 14.57 10.84
CA THR A 376 1.31 14.14 10.78
C THR A 376 1.01 13.04 11.78
N SER A 377 -0.24 12.94 12.20
CA SER A 377 -0.69 11.93 13.16
C SER A 377 -0.59 10.48 12.64
N GLY A 378 -0.86 10.25 11.34
CA GLY A 378 -1.10 8.92 10.77
C GLY A 378 0.15 8.16 10.27
N LYS A 379 1.34 8.54 10.73
CA LYS A 379 2.62 7.91 10.35
C LYS A 379 3.46 7.52 11.58
N GLY A 380 4.71 7.97 11.71
CA GLY A 380 5.61 7.56 12.78
C GLY A 380 5.08 7.79 14.20
N LEU A 381 4.20 8.76 14.41
CA LEU A 381 3.51 8.96 15.69
C LEU A 381 2.55 7.82 16.06
N GLY A 382 2.05 7.05 15.11
CA GLY A 382 1.24 5.86 15.40
C GLY A 382 -0.23 6.13 15.69
N ALA A 383 -0.78 7.27 15.26
CA ALA A 383 -2.21 7.60 15.39
C ALA A 383 -2.95 7.48 14.05
N TYR A 384 -4.23 7.82 14.06
CA TYR A 384 -5.04 7.90 12.85
C TYR A 384 -4.67 9.12 11.99
N PRO A 385 -4.70 9.03 10.65
CA PRO A 385 -4.52 10.18 9.78
C PRO A 385 -5.65 11.20 9.97
N GLY A 386 -5.35 12.48 9.76
CA GLY A 386 -6.34 13.55 9.81
C GLY A 386 -5.89 14.79 10.59
N LEU A 387 -4.70 14.76 11.17
CA LEU A 387 -4.07 15.93 11.79
C LEU A 387 -2.70 16.19 11.16
N ALA A 388 -2.50 17.43 10.68
CA ALA A 388 -1.23 17.98 10.28
C ALA A 388 -0.61 18.75 11.46
N LEU A 389 0.69 18.64 11.64
CA LEU A 389 1.44 19.33 12.67
C LEU A 389 2.46 20.26 11.98
N VAL A 390 2.49 21.53 12.39
CA VAL A 390 3.46 22.52 11.90
C VAL A 390 4.19 23.11 13.09
N PHE A 391 5.46 22.70 13.24
CA PHE A 391 6.37 23.22 14.27
C PHE A 391 7.01 24.51 13.78
N HIS A 392 7.28 25.43 14.69
CA HIS A 392 7.91 26.71 14.36
C HIS A 392 8.78 27.23 15.52
N ASP A 393 9.83 28.00 15.20
CA ASP A 393 10.77 28.57 16.16
C ASP A 393 10.55 30.09 16.43
N TYR A 394 9.58 30.69 15.76
CA TYR A 394 9.22 32.10 15.88
C TYR A 394 7.77 32.29 16.36
N ALA A 395 7.34 33.52 16.59
CA ALA A 395 5.94 33.85 16.88
C ALA A 395 5.24 34.29 15.58
N PRO A 396 4.49 33.42 14.92
CA PRO A 396 3.78 33.77 13.69
C PRO A 396 2.67 34.79 14.00
N ARG A 397 2.45 35.74 13.07
CA ARG A 397 1.38 36.75 13.17
C ARG A 397 0.33 36.44 12.13
N PRO A 398 -0.98 36.68 12.46
CA PRO A 398 -2.05 36.56 11.47
C PRO A 398 -1.85 37.48 10.27
N GLU A 399 -2.08 36.97 9.07
CA GLU A 399 -1.96 37.67 7.79
C GLU A 399 -3.25 37.53 6.95
N PRO A 400 -4.40 38.02 7.48
CA PRO A 400 -5.73 37.75 6.90
C PRO A 400 -5.91 38.33 5.49
N ASP A 401 -5.17 39.40 5.15
CA ASP A 401 -5.23 40.03 3.83
C ASP A 401 -4.37 39.31 2.77
N ARG A 402 -3.51 38.38 3.20
CA ARG A 402 -2.51 37.73 2.35
C ARG A 402 -2.72 36.22 2.23
N LEU A 403 -3.29 35.59 3.26
CA LEU A 403 -3.42 34.13 3.32
C LEU A 403 -4.85 33.71 3.65
N PRO A 404 -5.33 32.60 3.03
CA PRO A 404 -6.53 31.89 3.52
C PRO A 404 -6.30 31.40 4.94
N GLY A 405 -7.33 31.45 5.80
CA GLY A 405 -7.21 31.13 7.24
C GLY A 405 -6.62 29.76 7.55
N TYR A 406 -6.85 28.74 6.72
CA TYR A 406 -6.24 27.41 6.88
C TYR A 406 -4.73 27.38 6.61
N LEU A 407 -4.20 28.30 5.79
CA LEU A 407 -2.78 28.40 5.46
C LEU A 407 -2.05 29.45 6.32
N ASP A 408 -2.79 30.22 7.10
CA ASP A 408 -2.24 31.28 7.97
C ASP A 408 -1.84 30.68 9.34
N LEU A 409 -0.55 30.37 9.49
CA LEU A 409 -0.01 29.83 10.74
C LEU A 409 -0.21 30.79 11.92
N GLY A 410 -0.17 32.10 11.67
CA GLY A 410 -0.45 33.11 12.68
C GLY A 410 -1.89 33.10 13.16
N HIS A 411 -2.85 32.83 12.27
CA HIS A 411 -4.25 32.64 12.65
C HIS A 411 -4.41 31.43 13.58
N TRP A 412 -3.76 30.30 13.28
CA TRP A 412 -3.78 29.11 14.15
C TRP A 412 -3.14 29.40 15.51
N ALA A 413 -1.99 30.08 15.53
CA ALA A 413 -1.27 30.40 16.76
C ALA A 413 -2.05 31.37 17.65
N ALA A 414 -2.73 32.37 17.07
CA ALA A 414 -3.56 33.32 17.82
C ALA A 414 -4.79 32.66 18.51
N HIS A 415 -5.13 31.42 18.12
CA HIS A 415 -6.24 30.65 18.68
C HIS A 415 -5.78 29.34 19.33
N ASP A 416 -4.51 29.22 19.72
CA ASP A 416 -3.94 28.03 20.37
C ASP A 416 -4.24 26.71 19.64
N SER A 417 -4.14 26.71 18.31
CA SER A 417 -4.52 25.60 17.40
C SER A 417 -6.02 25.28 17.34
N ALA A 418 -6.89 26.08 17.94
CA ALA A 418 -8.35 25.87 17.94
C ALA A 418 -9.10 26.89 17.07
N ALA A 419 -8.49 27.39 16.01
CA ALA A 419 -9.05 28.41 15.12
C ALA A 419 -10.35 27.97 14.41
N HIS A 420 -10.48 26.68 14.10
CA HIS A 420 -11.62 26.08 13.41
C HIS A 420 -12.16 24.87 14.19
N THR A 421 -13.30 24.31 13.73
CA THR A 421 -13.84 23.07 14.32
C THR A 421 -12.80 21.96 14.24
N HIS A 422 -12.51 21.38 15.40
CA HIS A 422 -11.47 20.36 15.55
C HIS A 422 -12.07 18.97 15.80
N PRO A 423 -11.53 17.89 15.20
CA PRO A 423 -11.95 16.52 15.47
C PRO A 423 -11.38 16.04 16.81
N SER A 424 -12.12 16.24 17.91
CA SER A 424 -11.66 15.95 19.27
C SER A 424 -11.19 14.51 19.46
N ASN A 425 -11.82 13.55 18.79
CA ASN A 425 -11.44 12.13 18.84
C ASN A 425 -10.07 11.88 18.23
N LEU A 426 -9.71 12.55 17.12
CA LEU A 426 -8.37 12.44 16.54
C LEU A 426 -7.30 13.06 17.43
N VAL A 427 -7.63 14.18 18.11
CA VAL A 427 -6.72 14.80 19.10
C VAL A 427 -6.51 13.86 20.29
N ALA A 428 -7.58 13.25 20.81
CA ALA A 428 -7.49 12.26 21.89
C ALA A 428 -6.62 11.05 21.49
N ALA A 429 -6.84 10.51 20.30
CA ALA A 429 -6.05 9.41 19.76
C ALA A 429 -4.56 9.79 19.58
N LEU A 430 -4.29 11.00 19.05
CA LEU A 430 -2.92 11.50 18.88
C LEU A 430 -2.23 11.73 20.25
N ALA A 431 -2.93 12.22 21.25
CA ALA A 431 -2.37 12.39 22.59
C ALA A 431 -1.95 11.06 23.24
N VAL A 432 -2.71 9.98 23.01
CA VAL A 432 -2.30 8.65 23.45
C VAL A 432 -1.08 8.15 22.67
N ALA A 433 -1.09 8.33 21.35
CA ALA A 433 -0.01 7.86 20.48
C ALA A 433 1.31 8.63 20.73
N ALA A 434 1.26 9.94 20.97
CA ALA A 434 2.43 10.77 21.28
C ALA A 434 3.17 10.26 22.53
N ARG A 435 2.43 9.91 23.60
CA ARG A 435 3.01 9.31 24.81
C ARG A 435 3.63 7.92 24.57
N GLN A 436 3.21 7.22 23.55
CA GLN A 436 3.80 5.92 23.15
C GLN A 436 5.00 6.06 22.21
N ALA A 437 5.28 7.26 21.67
CA ALA A 437 6.41 7.53 20.79
C ALA A 437 7.73 7.71 21.57
N THR A 438 8.04 6.77 22.47
CA THR A 438 9.17 6.80 23.41
C THR A 438 10.52 6.47 22.74
N ALA A 439 11.62 6.68 23.45
CA ALA A 439 12.96 6.27 23.01
C ALA A 439 13.04 4.75 22.80
N GLU A 440 12.50 3.96 23.71
CA GLU A 440 12.50 2.51 23.62
C GLU A 440 11.73 1.99 22.40
N ARG A 441 10.64 2.68 22.01
CA ARG A 441 9.92 2.37 20.75
C ARG A 441 10.81 2.62 19.54
N ARG A 442 11.52 3.75 19.50
CA ARG A 442 12.46 4.06 18.41
C ARG A 442 13.62 3.06 18.34
N GLU A 443 14.15 2.65 19.49
CA GLU A 443 15.18 1.61 19.56
C GLU A 443 14.70 0.27 19.01
N ARG A 444 13.46 -0.17 19.36
CA ARG A 444 12.88 -1.39 18.77
C ARG A 444 12.71 -1.28 17.27
N ILE A 445 12.19 -0.14 16.77
CA ILE A 445 12.07 0.12 15.32
C ILE A 445 13.46 0.04 14.66
N ALA A 446 14.48 0.65 15.27
CA ALA A 446 15.85 0.63 14.76
C ALA A 446 16.44 -0.78 14.69
N ALA A 447 16.30 -1.54 15.77
CA ALA A 447 16.78 -2.93 15.85
C ALA A 447 16.05 -3.84 14.84
N ASN A 448 14.72 -3.70 14.76
CA ASN A 448 13.88 -4.47 13.83
C ASN A 448 14.16 -4.12 12.36
N GLY A 449 14.32 -2.84 12.06
CA GLY A 449 14.59 -2.38 10.68
C GLY A 449 15.97 -2.81 10.18
N THR A 450 16.99 -2.69 11.01
CA THR A 450 18.35 -3.17 10.68
C THR A 450 18.35 -4.67 10.42
N TRP A 451 17.74 -5.45 11.31
CA TRP A 451 17.60 -6.89 11.14
C TRP A 451 16.82 -7.26 9.88
N LEU A 452 15.69 -6.59 9.61
CA LEU A 452 14.88 -6.88 8.43
C LEU A 452 15.66 -6.62 7.14
N ARG A 453 16.37 -5.48 7.04
CA ARG A 453 17.23 -5.18 5.88
C ARG A 453 18.31 -6.23 5.67
N GLN A 454 19.01 -6.61 6.73
CA GLN A 454 20.05 -7.65 6.67
C GLN A 454 19.47 -9.00 6.21
N ALA A 455 18.33 -9.40 6.78
CA ALA A 455 17.65 -10.63 6.43
C ALA A 455 17.14 -10.65 4.97
N LEU A 456 16.70 -9.51 4.44
CA LEU A 456 16.27 -9.36 3.04
C LEU A 456 17.47 -9.40 2.09
N ARG A 457 18.55 -8.68 2.39
CA ARG A 457 19.79 -8.72 1.59
C ARG A 457 20.41 -10.12 1.56
N ALA A 458 20.44 -10.82 2.68
CA ALA A 458 20.93 -12.20 2.74
C ALA A 458 20.10 -13.17 1.87
N ARG A 459 18.85 -12.79 1.54
CA ARG A 459 17.98 -13.52 0.61
C ARG A 459 18.03 -13.00 -0.83
N GLY A 460 18.99 -12.14 -1.17
CA GLY A 460 19.18 -11.62 -2.52
C GLY A 460 18.21 -10.51 -2.94
N TYR A 461 17.53 -9.86 -2.00
CA TYR A 461 16.69 -8.69 -2.32
C TYR A 461 17.55 -7.42 -2.43
N ALA A 462 17.34 -6.64 -3.48
CA ALA A 462 17.94 -5.33 -3.64
C ALA A 462 17.17 -4.29 -2.79
N VAL A 463 17.84 -3.71 -1.79
CA VAL A 463 17.32 -2.62 -0.96
C VAL A 463 17.75 -1.30 -1.59
N VAL A 464 16.79 -0.40 -1.86
CA VAL A 464 17.01 0.86 -2.56
C VAL A 464 17.92 1.81 -1.78
N ALA A 465 17.62 2.02 -0.49
CA ALA A 465 18.45 2.89 0.35
C ALA A 465 19.81 2.24 0.65
N PRO A 466 20.94 2.97 0.48
CA PRO A 466 22.26 2.49 0.90
C PRO A 466 22.30 2.34 2.42
N GLU A 467 23.09 1.38 2.93
CA GLU A 467 23.12 1.07 4.37
C GLU A 467 23.54 2.27 5.24
N THR A 468 24.41 3.12 4.71
CA THR A 468 24.93 4.32 5.39
C THR A 468 23.88 5.39 5.63
N ALA A 469 22.76 5.36 4.89
CA ALA A 469 21.68 6.34 4.97
C ALA A 469 20.29 5.70 5.04
N ALA A 470 20.21 4.40 5.29
CA ALA A 470 18.92 3.71 5.36
C ALA A 470 18.15 4.08 6.63
N CYS A 471 16.93 4.59 6.46
CA CYS A 471 16.01 4.78 7.58
C CYS A 471 15.63 3.44 8.18
N PRO A 472 15.75 3.25 9.51
CA PRO A 472 15.36 1.98 10.13
C PRO A 472 13.86 1.71 10.09
N ALA A 473 13.05 2.72 9.91
CA ALA A 473 11.60 2.62 9.98
C ALA A 473 10.92 2.17 8.68
N LEU A 474 11.69 1.94 7.59
CA LEU A 474 11.15 1.53 6.30
C LEU A 474 12.20 0.82 5.44
N VAL A 475 11.77 -0.20 4.72
CA VAL A 475 12.60 -0.88 3.70
C VAL A 475 11.88 -0.80 2.37
N THR A 476 12.56 -0.24 1.35
CA THR A 476 12.13 -0.24 -0.06
C THR A 476 12.93 -1.29 -0.82
N LEU A 477 12.24 -2.24 -1.44
CA LEU A 477 12.82 -3.30 -2.25
C LEU A 477 12.60 -3.01 -3.74
N ALA A 478 13.65 -3.11 -4.54
CA ALA A 478 13.55 -3.16 -5.98
C ALA A 478 13.30 -4.62 -6.40
N ILE A 479 12.21 -4.86 -7.14
CA ILE A 479 11.80 -6.17 -7.62
C ILE A 479 11.94 -6.22 -9.13
N GLU A 480 12.71 -7.17 -9.60
CA GLU A 480 12.91 -7.38 -11.04
C GLU A 480 12.28 -8.70 -11.51
N PRO A 481 11.64 -8.70 -12.69
CA PRO A 481 11.28 -7.52 -13.50
C PRO A 481 10.20 -6.68 -12.81
N ALA A 482 10.13 -5.38 -13.15
CA ALA A 482 9.30 -4.38 -12.45
C ALA A 482 7.83 -4.78 -12.28
N GLY A 483 7.23 -5.48 -13.22
CA GLY A 483 5.84 -5.97 -13.14
C GLY A 483 5.59 -6.99 -12.03
N GLN A 484 6.62 -7.64 -11.48
CA GLN A 484 6.47 -8.62 -10.39
C GLN A 484 6.19 -7.96 -9.03
N ALA A 485 6.58 -6.70 -8.81
CA ALA A 485 6.38 -6.04 -7.53
C ALA A 485 4.90 -5.98 -7.11
N ALA A 486 4.00 -5.67 -8.05
CA ALA A 486 2.57 -5.62 -7.80
C ALA A 486 2.01 -7.01 -7.48
N LEU A 487 2.42 -8.03 -8.22
CA LEU A 487 1.98 -9.42 -8.02
C LEU A 487 2.45 -9.98 -6.68
N LEU A 488 3.71 -9.71 -6.33
CA LEU A 488 4.28 -10.09 -5.04
C LEU A 488 3.53 -9.39 -3.89
N GLY A 489 3.26 -8.10 -4.03
CA GLY A 489 2.48 -7.33 -3.07
C GLY A 489 1.07 -7.87 -2.87
N GLU A 490 0.35 -8.18 -3.96
CA GLU A 490 -0.99 -8.77 -3.90
C GLU A 490 -0.98 -10.17 -3.25
N GLU A 491 0.03 -10.99 -3.52
CA GLU A 491 0.12 -12.32 -2.90
C GLU A 491 0.42 -12.24 -1.40
N LEU A 492 1.29 -11.31 -0.99
CA LEU A 492 1.56 -11.07 0.44
C LEU A 492 0.35 -10.47 1.16
N GLU A 493 -0.41 -9.58 0.50
CA GLU A 493 -1.64 -9.02 1.05
C GLU A 493 -2.71 -10.10 1.28
N ARG A 494 -2.85 -11.05 0.36
CA ARG A 494 -3.71 -12.24 0.54
C ARG A 494 -3.29 -13.10 1.74
N ARG A 495 -2.01 -13.08 2.09
CA ARG A 495 -1.46 -13.78 3.27
C ARG A 495 -1.55 -12.96 4.56
N GLY A 496 -2.20 -11.79 4.50
CA GLY A 496 -2.43 -10.92 5.65
C GLY A 496 -1.28 -9.97 5.95
N PHE A 497 -0.47 -9.58 4.96
CA PHE A 497 0.59 -8.57 5.09
C PHE A 497 0.28 -7.37 4.19
N TRP A 498 -0.10 -6.24 4.77
CA TRP A 498 -0.35 -5.01 4.02
C TRP A 498 0.97 -4.29 3.74
N LEU A 499 1.32 -4.16 2.47
CA LEU A 499 2.53 -3.53 1.96
C LEU A 499 2.19 -2.37 1.02
N ASN A 500 3.09 -1.41 0.90
CA ASN A 500 2.93 -0.34 -0.09
C ASN A 500 3.58 -0.74 -1.42
N PHE A 501 2.76 -0.95 -2.44
CA PHE A 501 3.18 -1.25 -3.82
C PHE A 501 2.25 -0.61 -4.86
N ARG A 502 1.15 0.04 -4.42
CA ARG A 502 0.13 0.62 -5.31
C ARG A 502 0.35 2.10 -5.64
N SER A 503 1.29 2.76 -4.98
CA SER A 503 1.64 4.14 -5.32
C SER A 503 2.23 4.23 -6.72
N ALA A 504 1.85 5.23 -7.51
CA ALA A 504 2.27 5.36 -8.91
C ALA A 504 3.80 5.30 -9.07
N HIS A 505 4.55 6.00 -8.20
CA HIS A 505 6.00 6.00 -8.23
C HIS A 505 6.63 4.63 -7.93
N LEU A 506 6.00 3.79 -7.09
CA LEU A 506 6.46 2.44 -6.80
C LEU A 506 6.19 1.51 -7.99
N GLN A 507 5.00 1.59 -8.58
CA GLN A 507 4.63 0.80 -9.76
C GLN A 507 5.55 1.08 -10.94
N GLN A 508 5.84 2.37 -11.22
CA GLN A 508 6.73 2.77 -12.31
C GLN A 508 8.16 2.22 -12.15
N ARG A 509 8.62 2.01 -10.91
CA ARG A 509 9.98 1.55 -10.60
C ARG A 509 10.06 0.06 -10.26
N GLY A 510 8.95 -0.64 -10.17
CA GLY A 510 8.94 -2.02 -9.71
C GLY A 510 9.33 -2.16 -8.24
N TRP A 511 8.94 -1.22 -7.39
CA TRP A 511 9.30 -1.21 -5.97
C TRP A 511 8.14 -1.64 -5.08
N ILE A 512 8.50 -2.24 -3.94
CA ILE A 512 7.58 -2.60 -2.85
C ILE A 512 8.18 -2.16 -1.51
N GLN A 513 7.35 -1.72 -0.57
CA GLN A 513 7.79 -1.20 0.71
C GLN A 513 7.18 -1.98 1.86
N ALA A 514 8.03 -2.28 2.86
CA ALA A 514 7.63 -2.74 4.18
C ALA A 514 8.04 -1.68 5.22
N ALA A 515 7.07 -1.05 5.87
CA ALA A 515 7.28 -0.02 6.86
C ALA A 515 7.12 -0.56 8.29
N LEU A 516 8.00 -0.12 9.17
CA LEU A 516 8.00 -0.45 10.59
C LEU A 516 7.49 0.72 11.45
N LEU A 517 6.93 1.75 10.82
CA LEU A 517 6.40 2.95 11.48
C LEU A 517 5.35 2.66 12.55
N GLY A 518 4.61 1.55 12.42
CA GLY A 518 3.65 1.07 13.41
C GLY A 518 4.27 0.23 14.56
N ASP A 519 5.60 0.09 14.61
CA ASP A 519 6.35 -0.73 15.59
C ASP A 519 5.88 -2.20 15.63
N PRO A 520 5.92 -2.94 14.49
CA PRO A 520 5.50 -4.32 14.46
C PRO A 520 6.42 -5.20 15.29
N PRO A 521 5.87 -6.20 16.04
CA PRO A 521 6.67 -7.17 16.79
C PRO A 521 7.63 -7.95 15.89
N ARG A 522 8.81 -8.32 16.41
CA ARG A 522 9.81 -9.14 15.71
C ARG A 522 9.22 -10.44 15.15
N ALA A 523 8.42 -11.15 15.92
CA ALA A 523 7.79 -12.40 15.51
C ALA A 523 6.89 -12.22 14.27
N ASP A 524 6.24 -11.07 14.14
CA ASP A 524 5.41 -10.76 12.98
C ASP A 524 6.25 -10.47 11.73
N LEU A 525 7.41 -9.83 11.90
CA LEU A 525 8.37 -9.62 10.81
C LEU A 525 9.02 -10.93 10.36
N GLU A 526 9.26 -11.88 11.26
CA GLU A 526 9.73 -13.23 10.94
C GLU A 526 8.68 -14.00 10.14
N ARG A 527 7.40 -13.89 10.50
CA ARG A 527 6.28 -14.43 9.72
C ARG A 527 6.21 -13.80 8.32
N PHE A 528 6.40 -12.49 8.24
CA PHE A 528 6.46 -11.79 6.95
C PHE A 528 7.62 -12.31 6.07
N LEU A 529 8.84 -12.44 6.61
CA LEU A 529 9.99 -12.99 5.88
C LEU A 529 9.77 -14.43 5.43
N HIS A 530 9.11 -15.25 6.25
CA HIS A 530 8.75 -16.61 5.87
C HIS A 530 7.74 -16.61 4.71
N ALA A 531 6.68 -15.80 4.82
CA ALA A 531 5.68 -15.67 3.76
C ALA A 531 6.30 -15.15 2.45
N LEU A 532 7.20 -14.18 2.53
CA LEU A 532 7.93 -13.64 1.38
C LEU A 532 8.78 -14.73 0.71
N HIS A 533 9.50 -15.54 1.49
CA HIS A 533 10.30 -16.65 0.96
C HIS A 533 9.44 -17.73 0.27
N VAL A 534 8.25 -18.00 0.80
CA VAL A 534 7.31 -18.97 0.20
C VAL A 534 6.76 -18.47 -1.15
N VAL A 535 6.54 -17.17 -1.26
CA VAL A 535 5.98 -16.54 -2.48
C VAL A 535 7.03 -16.28 -3.54
N ASP A 536 8.22 -15.85 -3.13
CA ASP A 536 9.35 -15.49 -3.98
C ASP A 536 10.64 -16.16 -3.44
N PRO A 537 10.82 -17.49 -3.67
CA PRO A 537 12.00 -18.21 -3.21
C PRO A 537 13.22 -17.79 -4.02
N ARG A 538 14.05 -16.92 -3.46
CA ARG A 538 15.35 -16.53 -4.03
C ARG A 538 16.46 -17.39 -3.44
N PRO A 539 17.52 -17.72 -4.23
CA PRO A 539 18.69 -18.38 -3.69
C PRO A 539 19.37 -17.46 -2.68
N ALA A 540 19.78 -18.02 -1.53
CA ALA A 540 20.59 -17.27 -0.57
C ALA A 540 21.89 -16.84 -1.25
N THR A 541 22.19 -15.53 -1.26
CA THR A 541 23.50 -15.04 -1.68
C THR A 541 24.53 -15.55 -0.68
N ALA A 542 25.56 -16.26 -1.16
CA ALA A 542 26.69 -16.62 -0.31
C ALA A 542 27.24 -15.32 0.30
N ALA A 543 27.20 -15.22 1.63
CA ALA A 543 27.79 -14.09 2.31
C ALA A 543 29.26 -14.01 1.88
N SER A 544 29.65 -12.93 1.20
CA SER A 544 31.05 -12.63 0.95
C SER A 544 31.73 -12.55 2.31
N ALA A 545 32.53 -13.57 2.62
CA ALA A 545 33.39 -13.56 3.79
C ALA A 545 34.24 -12.27 3.73
N PRO A 546 34.45 -11.57 4.85
CA PRO A 546 35.34 -10.42 4.86
C PRO A 546 36.74 -10.91 4.42
N THR A 547 37.23 -10.37 3.33
CA THR A 547 38.63 -10.55 2.90
C THR A 547 39.50 -9.96 4.01
N VAL A 548 40.05 -10.83 4.84
CA VAL A 548 41.16 -10.48 5.73
C VAL A 548 42.35 -10.21 4.81
N GLY A 549 42.61 -8.91 4.60
CA GLY A 549 43.84 -8.47 3.91
C GLY A 549 45.06 -8.92 4.71
N ARG A 550 45.98 -9.58 4.00
CA ARG A 550 47.33 -9.84 4.48
C ARG A 550 48.15 -8.55 4.39
#